data_b90040e997e033f3a9354a67451360cf
#
_entry.id   b90040e997e033f3a9354a67451360cf
#
_cell.length_a   1.000
_cell.length_b   1.000
_cell.length_c   1.000
_cell.angle_alpha   90.00
_cell.angle_beta   90.00
_cell.angle_gamma   90.00
#
_symmetry.space_group_name_H-M   'P 1'
#
loop_
_entity.id
_entity.type
_entity.pdbx_description
1 polymer ?
#
loop_
_entity_poly.entity_id
_entity_poly.type
_entity_poly.pdbx_seq_one_letter_code
_entity_poly.pdbx_strand_id
1 'polypeptide(L)'
;MFFFVLFAKISADMSYFNTKKEFSLRDLLYRALIFIGTVGIIVYFLPRDGKFNYQFDIDKPWKYGQLMATFDFPIYKADEVVKREQDSILAAFQPYFQLDKSIEKSVLAKLKADYQTHLRGLLPSTDYVRFLERKLSEVYHAGIVSTEELNQLHKDSTTAIMVINDKLANQQDINKVYSVKDAYNYILTADTAHYRPDILRQCSLNEYLFPNLTYDEQRTETAKKEMLDNYSWANGIVLSGQKIIDRGEIVSQETYNILESLRKESIKRSESIGQKRLMLAGQVLFVSIFMLCFMLYLDLFRKDYYKRKGSLSLLFALIMFYCVVTAIMVANNIFNVYIIPYAMLPVIIRVFLDSRTAFIAQVTTILICSICLRYPHEFILLQLSAGLVAIFSLRELSQRSQLFRTAFLVILTYAAVYFAFELITENDLTKINGSMYTYFVINGVLLLFTYPLLFLVEKTFGFTSNVTLVELSNINNSLLRRMSETVPGTFQHSMQVANLAAEAANRIGAKSQLVRTCLLYTSDAAD
;
A
#
# COMPACT_ATOMS: atom_id res chain seq x y z
N MET A 1 -5.50 37.60 -8.20
CA MET A 1 -5.51 38.57 -9.27
C MET A 1 -5.18 37.96 -10.64
N PHE A 2 -4.16 37.14 -10.78
CA PHE A 2 -3.80 36.46 -12.05
C PHE A 2 -4.90 35.51 -12.59
N PHE A 3 -5.55 34.77 -11.75
CA PHE A 3 -6.68 33.85 -12.09
C PHE A 3 -7.92 34.61 -12.59
N PHE A 4 -8.19 35.81 -12.05
CA PHE A 4 -9.33 36.65 -12.46
C PHE A 4 -9.10 37.27 -13.83
N VAL A 5 -7.85 37.68 -14.12
CA VAL A 5 -7.45 38.23 -15.44
C VAL A 5 -7.48 37.13 -16.51
N LEU A 6 -7.09 35.90 -16.15
CA LEU A 6 -7.15 34.74 -17.05
C LEU A 6 -8.61 34.37 -17.37
N PHE A 7 -9.48 34.36 -16.36
CA PHE A 7 -10.91 34.08 -16.53
C PHE A 7 -11.65 35.20 -17.31
N ALA A 8 -11.31 36.45 -17.07
CA ALA A 8 -11.86 37.59 -17.81
C ALA A 8 -11.40 37.57 -19.29
N LYS A 9 -10.15 37.16 -19.55
CA LYS A 9 -9.63 37.02 -20.91
C LYS A 9 -10.26 35.82 -21.64
N ILE A 10 -10.49 34.71 -20.96
CA ILE A 10 -11.22 33.56 -21.50
C ILE A 10 -12.68 33.91 -21.77
N SER A 11 -13.32 34.70 -20.91
CA SER A 11 -14.68 35.20 -21.12
C SER A 11 -14.77 36.22 -22.28
N ALA A 12 -13.78 37.10 -22.45
CA ALA A 12 -13.73 38.06 -23.55
C ALA A 12 -13.43 37.38 -24.89
N ASP A 13 -12.54 36.38 -24.93
CA ASP A 13 -12.29 35.57 -26.12
C ASP A 13 -13.49 34.69 -26.50
N MET A 14 -14.31 34.21 -25.53
CA MET A 14 -15.57 33.52 -25.83
C MET A 14 -16.58 34.43 -26.57
N SER A 15 -16.59 35.75 -26.34
CA SER A 15 -17.44 36.68 -27.09
C SER A 15 -16.92 36.96 -28.50
N TYR A 16 -15.60 36.86 -28.73
CA TYR A 16 -14.96 37.00 -30.05
C TYR A 16 -15.09 35.72 -30.91
N PHE A 17 -15.41 34.58 -30.28
CA PHE A 17 -15.59 33.28 -30.95
C PHE A 17 -16.93 33.13 -31.68
N ASN A 18 -17.81 34.12 -31.63
CA ASN A 18 -19.13 34.05 -32.25
C ASN A 18 -19.14 34.39 -33.75
N THR A 19 -17.98 34.59 -34.37
CA THR A 19 -17.89 34.82 -35.82
C THR A 19 -16.84 33.93 -36.47
N LYS A 20 -17.33 32.87 -37.12
CA LYS A 20 -16.69 31.96 -38.12
C LYS A 20 -16.09 30.67 -37.65
N LYS A 21 -16.84 29.63 -38.03
CA LYS A 21 -16.62 28.19 -38.15
C LYS A 21 -17.07 27.36 -36.98
N GLU A 22 -18.16 26.64 -37.26
CA GLU A 22 -18.73 25.53 -36.51
C GLU A 22 -17.65 24.64 -35.91
N PHE A 23 -17.36 24.83 -34.64
CA PHE A 23 -16.79 23.75 -33.84
C PHE A 23 -17.85 22.65 -33.79
N SER A 24 -17.66 21.55 -34.50
CA SER A 24 -18.54 20.41 -34.41
C SER A 24 -18.63 20.04 -32.93
N LEU A 25 -19.83 20.02 -32.38
CA LEU A 25 -20.09 19.59 -30.99
C LEU A 25 -19.38 18.27 -30.67
N ARG A 26 -19.22 17.44 -31.70
CA ARG A 26 -18.48 16.19 -31.71
C ARG A 26 -16.99 16.33 -31.35
N ASP A 27 -16.32 17.38 -31.86
CA ASP A 27 -14.90 17.61 -31.59
C ASP A 27 -14.68 18.18 -30.18
N LEU A 28 -15.61 19.00 -29.70
CA LEU A 28 -15.59 19.47 -28.30
C LEU A 28 -15.79 18.30 -27.33
N LEU A 29 -16.77 17.46 -27.57
CA LEU A 29 -17.03 16.26 -26.77
C LEU A 29 -15.83 15.30 -26.76
N TYR A 30 -15.18 15.09 -27.91
CA TYR A 30 -13.98 14.24 -27.99
C TYR A 30 -12.83 14.78 -27.11
N ARG A 31 -12.57 16.09 -27.16
CA ARG A 31 -11.53 16.73 -26.35
C ARG A 31 -11.84 16.67 -24.86
N ALA A 32 -13.08 16.96 -24.50
CA ALA A 32 -13.53 16.83 -23.11
C ALA A 32 -13.41 15.39 -22.60
N LEU A 33 -13.77 14.42 -23.41
CA LEU A 33 -13.68 13.00 -23.06
C LEU A 33 -12.23 12.56 -22.85
N ILE A 34 -11.31 12.93 -23.74
CA ILE A 34 -9.87 12.65 -23.57
C ILE A 34 -9.34 13.29 -22.30
N PHE A 35 -9.66 14.56 -22.05
CA PHE A 35 -9.22 15.28 -20.86
C PHE A 35 -9.72 14.61 -19.58
N ILE A 36 -11.03 14.40 -19.46
CA ILE A 36 -11.65 13.79 -18.28
C ILE A 36 -11.16 12.36 -18.09
N GLY A 37 -11.07 11.59 -19.18
CA GLY A 37 -10.58 10.22 -19.14
C GLY A 37 -9.13 10.12 -18.66
N THR A 38 -8.25 10.99 -19.18
CA THR A 38 -6.84 11.02 -18.79
C THR A 38 -6.68 11.42 -17.32
N VAL A 39 -7.34 12.50 -16.89
CA VAL A 39 -7.31 12.94 -15.49
C VAL A 39 -7.87 11.83 -14.57
N GLY A 40 -9.00 11.22 -14.93
CA GLY A 40 -9.62 10.15 -14.16
C GLY A 40 -8.71 8.93 -14.00
N ILE A 41 -8.07 8.49 -15.09
CA ILE A 41 -7.15 7.35 -15.05
C ILE A 41 -5.91 7.67 -14.22
N ILE A 42 -5.27 8.83 -14.42
CA ILE A 42 -4.10 9.23 -13.62
C ILE A 42 -4.45 9.26 -12.15
N VAL A 43 -5.53 9.92 -11.76
CA VAL A 43 -5.96 10.04 -10.35
C VAL A 43 -6.36 8.69 -9.76
N TYR A 44 -6.91 7.78 -10.56
CA TYR A 44 -7.25 6.43 -10.09
C TYR A 44 -6.03 5.66 -9.61
N PHE A 45 -4.91 5.74 -10.35
CA PHE A 45 -3.66 5.04 -10.01
C PHE A 45 -2.78 5.80 -9.01
N LEU A 46 -3.00 7.09 -8.76
CA LEU A 46 -2.21 7.84 -7.79
C LEU A 46 -2.29 7.21 -6.39
N PRO A 47 -1.16 7.05 -5.69
CA PRO A 47 -1.15 6.48 -4.35
C PRO A 47 -1.98 7.35 -3.39
N ARG A 48 -2.82 6.69 -2.58
CA ARG A 48 -3.74 7.33 -1.62
C ARG A 48 -3.39 7.04 -0.18
N ASP A 49 -2.35 6.24 0.04
CA ASP A 49 -1.93 5.87 1.38
C ASP A 49 -1.23 7.05 2.08
N GLY A 50 -1.52 7.21 3.36
CA GLY A 50 -0.86 8.21 4.19
C GLY A 50 0.66 8.04 4.12
N LYS A 51 1.36 9.13 3.78
CA LYS A 51 2.80 9.13 3.48
C LYS A 51 3.65 8.85 4.72
N PHE A 52 3.65 7.59 5.20
CA PHE A 52 4.76 7.13 6.02
C PHE A 52 5.83 6.52 5.11
N ASN A 53 6.68 7.37 4.54
CA ASN A 53 7.66 6.99 3.51
C ASN A 53 9.05 6.76 4.08
N TYR A 54 9.18 6.35 5.35
CA TYR A 54 10.47 6.08 5.98
C TYR A 54 10.76 4.58 5.97
N GLN A 55 11.91 4.19 5.40
CA GLN A 55 12.46 2.84 5.54
C GLN A 55 13.49 2.87 6.65
N PHE A 56 13.31 2.03 7.65
CA PHE A 56 14.19 1.95 8.81
C PHE A 56 14.31 0.49 9.25
N ASP A 57 15.49 0.15 9.70
CA ASP A 57 15.81 -1.16 10.25
C ASP A 57 16.53 -0.93 11.58
N ILE A 58 16.44 -1.90 12.48
CA ILE A 58 17.13 -1.87 13.77
C ILE A 58 18.63 -1.86 13.52
N ASP A 59 19.38 -1.15 14.35
CA ASP A 59 20.83 -1.00 14.34
C ASP A 59 21.40 -0.33 13.07
N LYS A 60 20.54 0.25 12.21
CA LYS A 60 20.99 1.05 11.07
C LYS A 60 20.85 2.55 11.36
N PRO A 61 21.74 3.38 10.80
CA PRO A 61 21.65 4.82 10.94
C PRO A 61 20.41 5.38 10.20
N TRP A 62 19.74 6.32 10.84
CA TRP A 62 18.62 7.05 10.24
C TRP A 62 19.12 7.95 9.11
N LYS A 63 18.70 7.66 7.88
CA LYS A 63 19.18 8.31 6.65
C LYS A 63 18.50 9.63 6.33
N TYR A 64 17.45 9.97 7.06
CA TYR A 64 16.57 11.09 6.75
C TYR A 64 16.85 12.26 7.71
N GLY A 65 16.29 13.44 7.39
CA GLY A 65 16.35 14.59 8.31
C GLY A 65 15.69 14.31 9.65
N GLN A 66 15.78 15.26 10.57
CA GLN A 66 15.12 15.19 11.88
C GLN A 66 13.64 14.84 11.72
N LEU A 67 13.16 13.84 12.45
CA LEU A 67 11.77 13.44 12.51
C LEU A 67 11.15 13.89 13.83
N MET A 68 10.10 14.69 13.73
CA MET A 68 9.27 15.12 14.85
C MET A 68 7.88 14.52 14.71
N ALA A 69 7.24 14.24 15.83
CA ALA A 69 5.85 13.79 15.85
C ALA A 69 4.92 14.93 15.39
N THR A 70 4.11 14.68 14.40
CA THR A 70 3.14 15.64 13.86
C THR A 70 1.80 15.61 14.59
N PHE A 71 1.59 14.60 15.44
CA PHE A 71 0.39 14.39 16.27
C PHE A 71 0.73 13.48 17.46
N ASP A 72 -0.14 13.47 18.46
CA ASP A 72 -0.02 12.57 19.61
C ASP A 72 -0.38 11.13 19.20
N PHE A 73 0.46 10.17 19.57
CA PHE A 73 0.20 8.76 19.31
C PHE A 73 0.76 7.83 20.39
N PRO A 74 0.09 6.69 20.66
CA PRO A 74 0.58 5.69 21.60
C PRO A 74 1.74 4.89 21.02
N ILE A 75 2.70 4.51 21.85
CA ILE A 75 3.79 3.59 21.50
C ILE A 75 3.28 2.16 21.72
N TYR A 76 2.93 1.47 20.65
CA TYR A 76 2.47 0.10 20.71
C TYR A 76 3.58 -0.86 21.12
N LYS A 77 3.25 -1.83 21.97
CA LYS A 77 4.14 -2.96 22.26
C LYS A 77 4.30 -3.85 21.01
N ALA A 78 5.44 -4.52 20.89
CA ALA A 78 5.63 -5.49 19.83
C ALA A 78 4.61 -6.64 19.95
N ASP A 79 4.10 -7.13 18.84
CA ASP A 79 3.03 -8.14 18.82
C ASP A 79 3.41 -9.43 19.58
N GLU A 80 4.70 -9.81 19.58
CA GLU A 80 5.21 -10.94 20.35
C GLU A 80 5.20 -10.69 21.87
N VAL A 81 5.48 -9.47 22.30
CA VAL A 81 5.45 -9.07 23.72
C VAL A 81 4.00 -9.06 24.22
N VAL A 82 3.10 -8.49 23.41
CA VAL A 82 1.66 -8.48 23.70
C VAL A 82 1.14 -9.90 23.88
N LYS A 83 1.48 -10.80 22.96
CA LYS A 83 1.08 -12.22 23.05
C LYS A 83 1.59 -12.89 24.31
N ARG A 84 2.88 -12.74 24.64
CA ARG A 84 3.46 -13.32 25.87
C ARG A 84 2.81 -12.78 27.14
N GLU A 85 2.56 -11.48 27.21
CA GLU A 85 1.92 -10.86 28.36
C GLU A 85 0.45 -11.30 28.49
N GLN A 86 -0.27 -11.38 27.37
CA GLN A 86 -1.64 -11.90 27.36
C GLN A 86 -1.70 -13.38 27.76
N ASP A 87 -0.81 -14.21 27.25
CA ASP A 87 -0.70 -15.62 27.63
C ASP A 87 -0.37 -15.77 29.14
N SER A 88 0.52 -14.91 29.66
CA SER A 88 0.85 -14.88 31.09
C SER A 88 -0.34 -14.46 31.96
N ILE A 89 -1.11 -13.46 31.53
CA ILE A 89 -2.33 -12.99 32.21
C ILE A 89 -3.39 -14.10 32.20
N LEU A 90 -3.57 -14.77 31.08
CA LEU A 90 -4.51 -15.88 30.95
C LEU A 90 -4.09 -17.09 31.77
N ALA A 91 -2.80 -17.39 31.86
CA ALA A 91 -2.27 -18.47 32.70
C ALA A 91 -2.47 -18.22 34.21
N ALA A 92 -2.50 -16.95 34.63
CA ALA A 92 -2.76 -16.55 36.02
C ALA A 92 -4.26 -16.39 36.32
N PHE A 93 -5.12 -16.55 35.32
CA PHE A 93 -6.57 -16.35 35.48
C PHE A 93 -7.19 -17.47 36.30
N GLN A 94 -8.12 -17.12 37.19
CA GLN A 94 -8.86 -18.05 38.04
C GLN A 94 -10.32 -18.13 37.60
N PRO A 95 -10.79 -19.31 37.20
CA PRO A 95 -12.17 -19.49 36.76
C PRO A 95 -13.17 -19.34 37.91
N TYR A 96 -14.36 -18.86 37.59
CA TYR A 96 -15.43 -18.61 38.54
C TYR A 96 -16.32 -19.85 38.69
N PHE A 97 -16.60 -20.21 39.95
CA PHE A 97 -17.52 -21.26 40.35
C PHE A 97 -18.59 -20.71 41.27
N GLN A 98 -19.82 -21.12 41.08
CA GLN A 98 -20.92 -20.75 41.96
C GLN A 98 -21.20 -21.85 42.98
N LEU A 99 -21.22 -21.47 44.27
CA LEU A 99 -21.51 -22.36 45.36
C LEU A 99 -23.03 -22.34 45.65
N ASP A 100 -23.67 -23.54 45.54
CA ASP A 100 -25.08 -23.72 45.90
C ASP A 100 -25.21 -24.34 47.29
N LYS A 101 -25.52 -23.47 48.28
CA LYS A 101 -25.78 -23.89 49.68
C LYS A 101 -27.10 -24.64 49.87
N SER A 102 -28.00 -24.61 48.92
CA SER A 102 -29.28 -25.28 49.03
C SER A 102 -29.09 -26.80 48.98
N ILE A 103 -28.08 -27.28 48.26
CA ILE A 103 -27.73 -28.72 48.15
C ILE A 103 -27.30 -29.26 49.50
N GLU A 104 -26.40 -28.57 50.23
CA GLU A 104 -26.00 -28.99 51.58
C GLU A 104 -27.21 -29.17 52.50
N LYS A 105 -28.08 -28.14 52.54
CA LYS A 105 -29.27 -28.14 53.40
C LYS A 105 -30.22 -29.29 53.05
N SER A 106 -30.43 -29.56 51.75
CA SER A 106 -31.30 -30.64 51.26
C SER A 106 -30.76 -32.02 51.59
N VAL A 107 -29.43 -32.19 51.46
CA VAL A 107 -28.76 -33.45 51.74
C VAL A 107 -28.76 -33.76 53.25
N LEU A 108 -28.46 -32.76 54.08
CA LEU A 108 -28.52 -32.96 55.55
C LEU A 108 -29.94 -33.24 56.01
N ALA A 109 -30.98 -32.60 55.44
CA ALA A 109 -32.37 -32.91 55.71
C ALA A 109 -32.74 -34.36 55.29
N LYS A 110 -32.29 -34.78 54.07
CA LYS A 110 -32.46 -36.16 53.58
C LYS A 110 -31.81 -37.16 54.49
N LEU A 111 -30.57 -36.95 54.92
CA LEU A 111 -29.85 -37.83 55.83
C LEU A 111 -30.61 -38.03 57.15
N LYS A 112 -31.17 -36.95 57.72
CA LYS A 112 -32.01 -37.00 58.93
C LYS A 112 -33.29 -37.79 58.75
N ALA A 113 -33.96 -37.62 57.63
CA ALA A 113 -35.16 -38.36 57.30
C ALA A 113 -34.88 -39.87 57.08
N ASP A 114 -33.80 -40.18 56.34
CA ASP A 114 -33.39 -41.54 56.03
C ASP A 114 -32.91 -42.29 57.29
N TYR A 115 -32.35 -41.54 58.24
CA TYR A 115 -32.01 -42.13 59.54
C TYR A 115 -33.23 -42.64 60.29
N GLN A 116 -34.34 -41.91 60.25
CA GLN A 116 -35.59 -42.36 60.90
C GLN A 116 -36.25 -43.57 60.22
N THR A 117 -36.08 -43.71 58.91
CA THR A 117 -36.76 -44.73 58.10
C THR A 117 -35.91 -45.99 57.87
N HIS A 118 -34.67 -45.87 57.41
CA HIS A 118 -33.86 -46.99 56.94
C HIS A 118 -32.50 -47.19 57.61
N LEU A 119 -31.82 -46.07 57.99
CA LEU A 119 -30.44 -46.14 58.48
C LEU A 119 -30.34 -46.55 59.99
N ARG A 120 -31.44 -46.40 60.73
CA ARG A 120 -31.49 -46.73 62.18
C ARG A 120 -31.20 -48.23 62.46
N GLY A 121 -31.45 -49.12 61.49
CA GLY A 121 -31.13 -50.54 61.60
C GLY A 121 -29.72 -50.91 61.18
N LEU A 122 -29.04 -50.00 60.43
CA LEU A 122 -27.69 -50.22 59.89
C LEU A 122 -26.59 -49.59 60.73
N LEU A 123 -26.90 -48.46 61.42
CA LEU A 123 -25.94 -47.71 62.22
C LEU A 123 -26.03 -48.11 63.70
N PRO A 124 -24.88 -48.49 64.32
CA PRO A 124 -24.83 -48.98 65.72
C PRO A 124 -25.16 -47.86 66.76
N SER A 125 -24.94 -46.64 66.47
CA SER A 125 -25.10 -45.50 67.39
C SER A 125 -25.52 -44.24 66.66
N THR A 126 -26.21 -43.28 67.33
CA THR A 126 -26.51 -41.91 66.87
C THR A 126 -25.25 -41.10 66.62
N ASP A 127 -24.11 -41.49 67.13
CA ASP A 127 -22.83 -40.81 66.92
C ASP A 127 -22.34 -40.95 65.47
N TYR A 128 -22.66 -42.05 64.81
CA TYR A 128 -22.39 -42.24 63.38
C TYR A 128 -23.13 -41.22 62.52
N VAL A 129 -24.38 -40.89 62.86
CA VAL A 129 -25.15 -39.89 62.10
C VAL A 129 -24.54 -38.47 62.34
N ARG A 130 -24.22 -38.12 63.57
CA ARG A 130 -23.55 -36.85 63.89
C ARG A 130 -22.20 -36.72 63.18
N PHE A 131 -21.46 -37.83 63.10
CA PHE A 131 -20.20 -37.89 62.37
C PHE A 131 -20.42 -37.62 60.88
N LEU A 132 -21.40 -38.31 60.25
CA LEU A 132 -21.74 -38.12 58.86
C LEU A 132 -22.23 -36.68 58.61
N GLU A 133 -23.12 -36.13 59.43
CA GLU A 133 -23.58 -34.74 59.32
C GLU A 133 -22.40 -33.74 59.34
N ARG A 134 -21.49 -33.91 60.27
CA ARG A 134 -20.31 -33.05 60.40
C ARG A 134 -19.39 -33.20 59.20
N LYS A 135 -19.10 -34.43 58.75
CA LYS A 135 -18.18 -34.65 57.64
C LYS A 135 -18.78 -34.24 56.28
N LEU A 136 -20.06 -34.46 56.09
CA LEU A 136 -20.77 -33.95 54.91
C LEU A 136 -20.76 -32.43 54.89
N SER A 137 -21.04 -31.75 56.01
CA SER A 137 -20.99 -30.29 56.07
C SER A 137 -19.56 -29.77 55.82
N GLU A 138 -18.52 -30.42 56.37
CA GLU A 138 -17.10 -30.03 56.10
C GLU A 138 -16.80 -30.09 54.58
N VAL A 139 -17.20 -31.17 53.89
CA VAL A 139 -16.96 -31.39 52.47
C VAL A 139 -17.80 -30.43 51.64
N TYR A 140 -19.05 -30.18 52.00
CA TYR A 140 -19.91 -29.20 51.30
C TYR A 140 -19.45 -27.77 51.46
N HIS A 141 -18.89 -27.43 52.62
CA HIS A 141 -18.24 -26.12 52.83
C HIS A 141 -16.97 -25.93 52.03
N ALA A 142 -16.19 -27.03 51.88
CA ALA A 142 -15.01 -27.03 51.03
C ALA A 142 -15.36 -27.05 49.51
N GLY A 143 -16.55 -27.52 49.17
CA GLY A 143 -17.07 -27.58 47.81
C GLY A 143 -16.78 -28.91 47.10
N ILE A 144 -17.81 -29.40 46.47
CA ILE A 144 -17.76 -30.63 45.65
C ILE A 144 -17.99 -30.21 44.17
N VAL A 145 -17.03 -30.56 43.31
CA VAL A 145 -17.06 -30.33 41.86
C VAL A 145 -17.27 -31.68 41.17
N SER A 146 -17.79 -31.65 39.93
CA SER A 146 -17.86 -32.89 39.12
C SER A 146 -16.44 -33.41 38.83
N THR A 147 -16.31 -34.74 38.73
CA THR A 147 -15.00 -35.36 38.47
C THR A 147 -14.40 -34.92 37.13
N GLU A 148 -15.25 -34.63 36.16
CA GLU A 148 -14.84 -34.16 34.83
C GLU A 148 -14.27 -32.75 34.88
N GLU A 149 -14.95 -31.83 35.56
CA GLU A 149 -14.49 -30.44 35.74
C GLU A 149 -13.20 -30.35 36.57
N LEU A 150 -13.07 -31.16 37.64
CA LEU A 150 -11.84 -31.18 38.44
C LEU A 150 -10.65 -31.70 37.61
N ASN A 151 -10.84 -32.71 36.81
CA ASN A 151 -9.80 -33.23 35.91
C ASN A 151 -9.40 -32.20 34.84
N GLN A 152 -10.34 -31.41 34.38
CA GLN A 152 -10.06 -30.35 33.41
C GLN A 152 -9.26 -29.22 34.07
N LEU A 153 -9.62 -28.78 35.27
CA LEU A 153 -8.86 -27.77 36.04
C LEU A 153 -7.41 -28.22 36.31
N HIS A 154 -7.19 -29.52 36.59
CA HIS A 154 -5.84 -30.07 36.77
C HIS A 154 -5.05 -30.09 35.45
N LYS A 155 -5.69 -30.40 34.33
CA LYS A 155 -5.04 -30.36 33.00
C LYS A 155 -4.62 -28.93 32.63
N ASP A 156 -5.45 -27.97 32.98
CA ASP A 156 -5.20 -26.54 32.70
C ASP A 156 -4.19 -25.92 33.70
N SER A 157 -3.59 -26.74 34.59
CA SER A 157 -2.64 -26.30 35.62
C SER A 157 -3.17 -25.16 36.51
N THR A 158 -4.47 -25.12 36.71
CA THR A 158 -5.12 -24.10 37.55
C THR A 158 -4.81 -24.40 39.02
N THR A 159 -4.27 -23.44 39.74
CA THR A 159 -3.89 -23.59 41.15
C THR A 159 -5.00 -23.16 42.12
N ALA A 160 -5.86 -22.24 41.69
CA ALA A 160 -6.94 -21.72 42.52
C ALA A 160 -8.17 -21.36 41.65
N ILE A 161 -9.33 -21.38 42.29
CA ILE A 161 -10.61 -20.99 41.67
C ILE A 161 -11.26 -19.86 42.46
N MET A 162 -12.11 -19.08 41.83
CA MET A 162 -12.93 -18.05 42.48
C MET A 162 -14.31 -18.60 42.80
N VAL A 163 -14.58 -18.87 44.07
CA VAL A 163 -15.86 -19.37 44.54
C VAL A 163 -16.79 -18.23 44.91
N ILE A 164 -17.91 -18.16 44.22
CA ILE A 164 -18.95 -17.16 44.47
C ILE A 164 -19.93 -17.74 45.50
N ASN A 165 -20.00 -17.04 46.64
CA ASN A 165 -20.94 -17.33 47.66
C ASN A 165 -21.83 -16.09 47.90
N ASP A 166 -23.08 -16.18 47.49
CA ASP A 166 -24.04 -15.05 47.47
C ASP A 166 -23.53 -13.88 46.59
N LYS A 167 -22.96 -12.85 47.21
CA LYS A 167 -22.44 -11.66 46.53
C LYS A 167 -20.91 -11.50 46.64
N LEU A 168 -20.24 -12.43 47.32
CA LEU A 168 -18.80 -12.38 47.54
C LEU A 168 -18.10 -13.47 46.77
N ALA A 169 -17.03 -13.11 46.08
CA ALA A 169 -16.13 -14.02 45.42
C ALA A 169 -14.87 -14.19 46.26
N ASN A 170 -14.58 -15.40 46.70
CA ASN A 170 -13.41 -15.74 47.50
C ASN A 170 -12.50 -16.68 46.68
N GLN A 171 -11.20 -16.44 46.80
CA GLN A 171 -10.22 -17.34 46.22
C GLN A 171 -10.10 -18.63 47.05
N GLN A 172 -10.14 -19.76 46.40
CA GLN A 172 -9.99 -21.07 47.01
C GLN A 172 -8.97 -21.90 46.23
N ASP A 173 -8.07 -22.56 47.02
CA ASP A 173 -7.08 -23.47 46.47
C ASP A 173 -7.80 -24.73 45.91
N ILE A 174 -7.44 -25.17 44.73
CA ILE A 174 -8.04 -26.33 44.07
C ILE A 174 -7.82 -27.63 44.88
N ASN A 175 -6.71 -27.71 45.65
CA ASN A 175 -6.41 -28.86 46.49
C ASN A 175 -7.36 -29.00 47.70
N LYS A 176 -8.15 -27.99 48.00
CA LYS A 176 -9.17 -28.02 49.07
C LYS A 176 -10.56 -28.35 48.56
N VAL A 177 -10.72 -28.46 47.26
CA VAL A 177 -11.99 -28.82 46.59
C VAL A 177 -12.01 -30.33 46.38
N TYR A 178 -13.14 -30.93 46.59
CA TYR A 178 -13.30 -32.39 46.44
C TYR A 178 -14.01 -32.73 45.11
N SER A 179 -13.57 -33.84 44.47
CA SER A 179 -14.46 -34.54 43.55
C SER A 179 -15.47 -35.36 44.35
N VAL A 180 -16.55 -35.78 43.72
CA VAL A 180 -17.52 -36.70 44.35
C VAL A 180 -16.81 -37.98 44.89
N LYS A 181 -15.82 -38.48 44.16
CA LYS A 181 -15.01 -39.65 44.55
C LYS A 181 -14.08 -39.34 45.71
N ASP A 182 -13.44 -38.18 45.71
CA ASP A 182 -12.51 -37.79 46.80
C ASP A 182 -13.28 -37.49 48.06
N ALA A 183 -14.44 -36.84 47.98
CA ALA A 183 -15.36 -36.62 49.09
C ALA A 183 -15.80 -37.95 49.71
N TYR A 184 -16.17 -38.91 48.91
CA TYR A 184 -16.52 -40.25 49.38
C TYR A 184 -15.35 -40.90 50.13
N ASN A 185 -14.17 -40.93 49.55
CA ASN A 185 -12.97 -41.49 50.15
C ASN A 185 -12.61 -40.75 51.44
N TYR A 186 -12.67 -39.42 51.45
CA TYR A 186 -12.40 -38.61 52.65
C TYR A 186 -13.31 -38.98 53.80
N ILE A 187 -14.63 -39.10 53.61
CA ILE A 187 -15.58 -39.43 54.65
C ILE A 187 -15.30 -40.84 55.19
N LEU A 188 -14.93 -41.82 54.34
CA LEU A 188 -14.60 -43.20 54.78
C LEU A 188 -13.30 -43.29 55.58
N THR A 189 -12.33 -42.43 55.31
CA THR A 189 -10.98 -42.50 55.91
C THR A 189 -10.77 -41.49 57.03
N ALA A 190 -11.70 -40.56 57.27
CA ALA A 190 -11.53 -39.42 58.18
C ALA A 190 -11.35 -39.79 59.64
N ASP A 191 -11.93 -40.90 60.14
CA ASP A 191 -11.76 -41.41 61.48
C ASP A 191 -12.03 -42.91 61.57
N THR A 192 -11.06 -43.68 61.11
CA THR A 192 -11.13 -45.16 61.08
C THR A 192 -10.94 -45.81 62.48
N ALA A 193 -10.48 -45.02 63.48
CA ALA A 193 -10.28 -45.50 64.81
C ALA A 193 -11.61 -45.66 65.60
N HIS A 194 -12.55 -44.73 65.38
CA HIS A 194 -13.82 -44.66 66.08
C HIS A 194 -15.01 -45.14 65.25
N TYR A 195 -14.93 -45.04 63.91
CA TYR A 195 -16.01 -45.36 62.99
C TYR A 195 -15.54 -46.41 61.97
N ARG A 196 -16.23 -47.56 61.90
CA ARG A 196 -15.86 -48.63 60.99
C ARG A 196 -16.27 -48.35 59.56
N PRO A 197 -15.30 -48.32 58.56
CA PRO A 197 -15.59 -48.03 57.16
C PRO A 197 -16.61 -48.93 56.52
N ASP A 198 -16.63 -50.18 56.90
CA ASP A 198 -17.55 -51.23 56.38
C ASP A 198 -19.01 -50.85 56.63
N ILE A 199 -19.30 -50.29 57.80
CA ILE A 199 -20.63 -49.86 58.20
C ILE A 199 -21.02 -48.62 57.39
N LEU A 200 -20.09 -47.68 57.24
CA LEU A 200 -20.30 -46.44 56.46
C LEU A 200 -20.56 -46.75 54.97
N ARG A 201 -19.91 -47.77 54.40
CA ARG A 201 -20.18 -48.24 53.01
C ARG A 201 -21.59 -48.75 52.83
N GLN A 202 -22.19 -49.37 53.84
CA GLN A 202 -23.56 -49.92 53.76
C GLN A 202 -24.61 -48.84 53.76
N CYS A 203 -24.26 -47.57 54.15
CA CYS A 203 -25.16 -46.41 54.18
C CYS A 203 -25.37 -45.75 52.80
N SER A 204 -24.90 -46.32 51.71
CA SER A 204 -25.05 -45.76 50.34
C SER A 204 -24.63 -44.26 50.25
N LEU A 205 -23.45 -43.88 50.79
CA LEU A 205 -22.97 -42.49 50.87
C LEU A 205 -23.02 -41.75 49.53
N ASN A 206 -22.99 -42.46 48.43
CA ASN A 206 -23.10 -41.85 47.09
C ASN A 206 -24.43 -41.11 46.88
N GLU A 207 -25.50 -41.46 47.61
CA GLU A 207 -26.80 -40.79 47.56
C GLU A 207 -26.85 -39.44 48.27
N TYR A 208 -25.78 -39.09 48.98
CA TYR A 208 -25.62 -37.84 49.75
C TYR A 208 -24.47 -36.98 49.24
N LEU A 209 -23.84 -37.34 48.10
CA LEU A 209 -22.72 -36.59 47.53
C LEU A 209 -23.07 -36.10 46.17
N PHE A 210 -23.44 -34.83 46.07
CA PHE A 210 -23.75 -34.15 44.83
C PHE A 210 -22.81 -32.95 44.68
N PRO A 211 -22.40 -32.62 43.41
CA PRO A 211 -21.67 -31.39 43.17
C PRO A 211 -22.48 -30.15 43.61
N ASN A 212 -21.87 -29.29 44.45
CA ASN A 212 -22.45 -28.02 44.86
C ASN A 212 -21.66 -26.82 44.37
N LEU A 213 -20.56 -27.06 43.67
CA LEU A 213 -19.80 -26.07 42.93
C LEU A 213 -20.02 -26.31 41.45
N THR A 214 -20.59 -25.32 40.77
CA THR A 214 -20.84 -25.38 39.33
C THR A 214 -20.02 -24.29 38.62
N TYR A 215 -19.42 -24.64 37.50
CA TYR A 215 -18.66 -23.69 36.67
C TYR A 215 -19.59 -22.61 36.13
N ASP A 216 -19.25 -21.30 36.34
CA ASP A 216 -19.97 -20.16 35.79
C ASP A 216 -19.26 -19.67 34.53
N GLU A 217 -19.67 -20.22 33.37
CA GLU A 217 -19.09 -19.89 32.08
C GLU A 217 -19.25 -18.42 31.74
N GLN A 218 -20.45 -17.85 31.95
CA GLN A 218 -20.75 -16.48 31.60
C GLN A 218 -19.90 -15.47 32.36
N ARG A 219 -19.72 -15.66 33.65
CA ARG A 219 -18.87 -14.79 34.46
C ARG A 219 -17.39 -14.98 34.17
N THR A 220 -16.96 -16.23 33.95
CA THR A 220 -15.58 -16.56 33.61
C THR A 220 -15.18 -15.88 32.30
N GLU A 221 -15.99 -15.98 31.25
CA GLU A 221 -15.71 -15.36 29.96
C GLU A 221 -15.79 -13.83 30.02
N THR A 222 -16.74 -13.28 30.81
CA THR A 222 -16.82 -11.83 31.02
C THR A 222 -15.56 -11.31 31.72
N ALA A 223 -15.12 -11.97 32.79
CA ALA A 223 -13.93 -11.58 33.54
C ALA A 223 -12.64 -11.72 32.71
N LYS A 224 -12.52 -12.78 31.90
CA LYS A 224 -11.41 -12.92 30.94
C LYS A 224 -11.38 -11.74 29.96
N LYS A 225 -12.54 -11.40 29.39
CA LYS A 225 -12.65 -10.30 28.46
C LYS A 225 -12.31 -8.96 29.13
N GLU A 226 -12.82 -8.69 30.33
CA GLU A 226 -12.48 -7.48 31.07
C GLU A 226 -10.98 -7.38 31.40
N MET A 227 -10.33 -8.50 31.75
CA MET A 227 -8.89 -8.54 31.96
C MET A 227 -8.09 -8.21 30.71
N LEU A 228 -8.52 -8.74 29.55
CA LEU A 228 -7.88 -8.46 28.27
C LEU A 228 -8.18 -7.04 27.79
N ASP A 229 -9.38 -6.52 28.02
CA ASP A 229 -9.78 -5.15 27.65
C ASP A 229 -9.04 -4.10 28.50
N ASN A 230 -8.76 -4.39 29.76
CA ASN A 230 -7.97 -3.54 30.67
C ASN A 230 -6.45 -3.64 30.44
N TYR A 231 -6.00 -4.54 29.56
CA TYR A 231 -4.59 -4.68 29.25
C TYR A 231 -4.08 -3.46 28.46
N SER A 232 -2.97 -2.85 28.91
CA SER A 232 -2.37 -1.72 28.21
C SER A 232 -1.57 -2.16 26.99
N TRP A 233 -2.10 -1.87 25.80
CA TRP A 233 -1.47 -2.13 24.50
C TRP A 233 -0.28 -1.22 24.21
N ALA A 234 -0.08 -0.17 25.01
CA ALA A 234 0.93 0.86 24.80
C ALA A 234 1.85 1.02 26.02
N ASN A 235 3.14 1.26 25.75
CA ASN A 235 4.16 1.54 26.75
C ASN A 235 4.27 3.03 27.10
N GLY A 236 3.58 3.92 26.36
CA GLY A 236 3.64 5.36 26.55
C GLY A 236 2.98 6.11 25.40
N ILE A 237 3.09 7.44 25.43
CA ILE A 237 2.54 8.34 24.42
C ILE A 237 3.65 9.28 23.94
N VAL A 238 3.77 9.46 22.63
CA VAL A 238 4.60 10.51 22.01
C VAL A 238 3.71 11.71 21.72
N LEU A 239 4.11 12.88 22.20
CA LEU A 239 3.36 14.12 22.02
C LEU A 239 3.73 14.81 20.69
N SER A 240 2.78 15.54 20.11
CA SER A 240 3.01 16.37 18.93
C SER A 240 4.14 17.39 19.19
N GLY A 241 5.05 17.50 18.21
CA GLY A 241 6.26 18.32 18.35
C GLY A 241 7.42 17.65 19.07
N GLN A 242 7.26 16.45 19.63
CA GLN A 242 8.35 15.72 20.26
C GLN A 242 9.29 15.15 19.18
N LYS A 243 10.60 15.30 19.40
CA LYS A 243 11.64 14.71 18.53
C LYS A 243 11.63 13.19 18.70
N ILE A 244 11.62 12.46 17.59
CA ILE A 244 11.68 11.00 17.55
C ILE A 244 13.09 10.51 17.28
N ILE A 245 13.71 11.00 16.20
CA ILE A 245 15.06 10.62 15.78
C ILE A 245 15.69 11.72 14.95
N ASP A 246 17.02 11.82 15.00
CA ASP A 246 17.81 12.77 14.19
C ASP A 246 18.61 12.06 13.08
N ARG A 247 19.07 12.85 12.12
CA ARG A 247 19.90 12.33 11.00
C ARG A 247 21.20 11.73 11.52
N GLY A 248 21.51 10.50 11.09
CA GLY A 248 22.72 9.76 11.50
C GLY A 248 22.60 9.04 12.85
N GLU A 249 21.53 9.24 13.60
CA GLU A 249 21.25 8.52 14.85
C GLU A 249 20.93 7.04 14.55
N ILE A 250 21.46 6.10 15.34
CA ILE A 250 21.19 4.68 15.16
C ILE A 250 19.77 4.37 15.66
N VAL A 251 19.02 3.64 14.85
CA VAL A 251 17.65 3.21 15.22
C VAL A 251 17.76 2.12 16.29
N SER A 252 17.60 2.49 17.55
CA SER A 252 17.49 1.54 18.67
C SER A 252 16.16 0.77 18.62
N GLN A 253 16.04 -0.33 19.40
CA GLN A 253 14.79 -1.08 19.50
C GLN A 253 13.62 -0.21 19.97
N GLU A 254 13.85 0.72 20.91
CA GLU A 254 12.83 1.65 21.37
C GLU A 254 12.40 2.61 20.27
N THR A 255 13.37 3.21 19.57
CA THR A 255 13.11 4.12 18.44
C THR A 255 12.39 3.40 17.32
N TYR A 256 12.74 2.12 17.05
CA TYR A 256 12.04 1.29 16.08
C TYR A 256 10.56 1.11 16.45
N ASN A 257 10.26 0.81 17.70
CA ASN A 257 8.87 0.64 18.18
C ASN A 257 8.07 1.96 18.08
N ILE A 258 8.72 3.10 18.34
CA ILE A 258 8.12 4.43 18.17
C ILE A 258 7.81 4.69 16.68
N LEU A 259 8.76 4.43 15.80
CA LEU A 259 8.61 4.62 14.35
C LEU A 259 7.54 3.71 13.77
N GLU A 260 7.48 2.46 14.22
CA GLU A 260 6.46 1.50 13.79
C GLU A 260 5.06 1.90 14.30
N SER A 261 4.98 2.42 15.51
CA SER A 261 3.75 2.97 16.09
C SER A 261 3.26 4.20 15.33
N LEU A 262 4.18 5.10 14.98
CA LEU A 262 3.89 6.27 14.14
C LEU A 262 3.39 5.82 12.75
N ARG A 263 3.99 4.76 12.18
CA ARG A 263 3.57 4.19 10.90
C ARG A 263 2.14 3.65 10.98
N LYS A 264 1.85 2.81 11.99
CA LYS A 264 0.51 2.23 12.21
C LYS A 264 -0.56 3.32 12.41
N GLU A 265 -0.28 4.34 13.22
CA GLU A 265 -1.22 5.46 13.45
C GLU A 265 -1.38 6.39 12.25
N SER A 266 -0.31 6.64 11.49
CA SER A 266 -0.40 7.43 10.25
C SER A 266 -1.29 6.75 9.22
N ILE A 267 -1.18 5.43 9.06
CA ILE A 267 -2.04 4.63 8.19
C ILE A 267 -3.49 4.68 8.68
N LYS A 268 -3.73 4.41 9.98
CA LYS A 268 -5.06 4.41 10.58
C LYS A 268 -5.77 5.76 10.45
N ARG A 269 -5.05 6.87 10.64
CA ARG A 269 -5.59 8.23 10.45
C ARG A 269 -5.90 8.53 9.00
N SER A 270 -5.05 8.07 8.06
CA SER A 270 -5.31 8.23 6.62
C SER A 270 -6.53 7.44 6.14
N GLU A 271 -7.01 6.48 6.91
CA GLU A 271 -8.21 5.69 6.60
C GLU A 271 -9.53 6.42 6.85
N SER A 272 -9.53 7.59 7.49
CA SER A 272 -10.77 8.34 7.67
C SER A 272 -11.37 8.73 6.30
N ILE A 273 -12.64 8.41 6.08
CA ILE A 273 -13.37 8.62 4.80
C ILE A 273 -13.33 10.10 4.39
N GLY A 274 -13.38 11.02 5.34
CA GLY A 274 -13.31 12.46 5.08
C GLY A 274 -11.96 12.90 4.53
N GLN A 275 -10.87 12.43 5.11
CA GLN A 275 -9.50 12.76 4.67
C GLN A 275 -9.19 12.15 3.30
N LYS A 276 -9.61 10.92 3.02
CA LYS A 276 -9.48 10.29 1.70
C LYS A 276 -10.20 11.09 0.60
N ARG A 277 -11.41 11.60 0.88
CA ARG A 277 -12.15 12.46 -0.06
C ARG A 277 -11.45 13.79 -0.32
N LEU A 278 -10.93 14.43 0.71
CA LEU A 278 -10.19 15.70 0.58
C LEU A 278 -8.89 15.51 -0.21
N MET A 279 -8.15 14.44 0.07
CA MET A 279 -6.94 14.07 -0.67
C MET A 279 -7.25 13.80 -2.15
N LEU A 280 -8.31 13.05 -2.44
CA LEU A 280 -8.76 12.79 -3.81
C LEU A 280 -9.13 14.10 -4.52
N ALA A 281 -9.86 15.00 -3.87
CA ALA A 281 -10.19 16.31 -4.45
C ALA A 281 -8.92 17.11 -4.75
N GLY A 282 -7.92 17.10 -3.85
CA GLY A 282 -6.61 17.73 -4.08
C GLY A 282 -5.86 17.12 -5.27
N GLN A 283 -5.85 15.79 -5.40
CA GLN A 283 -5.22 15.10 -6.54
C GLN A 283 -5.91 15.44 -7.87
N VAL A 284 -7.25 15.41 -7.89
CA VAL A 284 -8.03 15.80 -9.09
C VAL A 284 -7.72 17.23 -9.47
N LEU A 285 -7.74 18.17 -8.52
CA LEU A 285 -7.46 19.58 -8.78
C LEU A 285 -6.04 19.78 -9.33
N PHE A 286 -5.03 19.16 -8.71
CA PHE A 286 -3.64 19.26 -9.11
C PHE A 286 -3.42 18.76 -10.54
N VAL A 287 -3.82 17.50 -10.83
CA VAL A 287 -3.67 16.92 -12.17
C VAL A 287 -4.46 17.73 -13.21
N SER A 288 -5.67 18.16 -12.88
CA SER A 288 -6.50 18.97 -13.78
C SER A 288 -5.86 20.29 -14.14
N ILE A 289 -5.21 20.98 -13.19
CA ILE A 289 -4.52 22.26 -13.45
C ILE A 289 -3.41 22.07 -14.49
N PHE A 290 -2.51 21.08 -14.29
CA PHE A 290 -1.40 20.86 -15.22
C PHE A 290 -1.88 20.37 -16.60
N MET A 291 -2.84 19.46 -16.64
CA MET A 291 -3.42 19.00 -17.90
C MET A 291 -4.19 20.11 -18.63
N LEU A 292 -4.87 21.00 -17.90
CA LEU A 292 -5.53 22.16 -18.47
C LEU A 292 -4.51 23.16 -19.03
N CYS A 293 -3.44 23.46 -18.30
CA CYS A 293 -2.34 24.30 -18.80
C CYS A 293 -1.74 23.74 -20.08
N PHE A 294 -1.52 22.42 -20.14
CA PHE A 294 -1.03 21.76 -21.34
C PHE A 294 -2.03 21.85 -22.51
N MET A 295 -3.31 21.66 -22.25
CA MET A 295 -4.36 21.78 -23.26
C MET A 295 -4.49 23.21 -23.78
N LEU A 296 -4.40 24.21 -22.90
CA LEU A 296 -4.37 25.64 -23.28
C LEU A 296 -3.14 25.98 -24.11
N TYR A 297 -1.97 25.43 -23.76
CA TYR A 297 -0.77 25.57 -24.58
C TYR A 297 -1.00 25.09 -26.02
N LEU A 298 -1.60 23.90 -26.18
CA LEU A 298 -1.91 23.36 -27.50
C LEU A 298 -2.91 24.22 -28.26
N ASP A 299 -3.95 24.71 -27.61
CA ASP A 299 -4.98 25.55 -28.25
C ASP A 299 -4.42 26.92 -28.68
N LEU A 300 -3.59 27.55 -27.84
CA LEU A 300 -3.05 28.91 -28.12
C LEU A 300 -1.88 28.86 -29.10
N PHE A 301 -0.95 27.90 -28.96
CA PHE A 301 0.32 27.92 -29.69
C PHE A 301 0.43 26.83 -30.76
N ARG A 302 -0.36 25.76 -30.68
CA ARG A 302 -0.26 24.58 -31.55
C ARG A 302 -1.62 24.12 -32.04
N LYS A 303 -2.38 25.00 -32.64
CA LYS A 303 -3.74 24.74 -33.14
C LYS A 303 -3.80 23.56 -34.12
N ASP A 304 -2.73 23.30 -34.87
CA ASP A 304 -2.66 22.16 -35.80
C ASP A 304 -2.68 20.81 -35.06
N TYR A 305 -1.92 20.69 -33.97
CA TYR A 305 -1.91 19.48 -33.14
C TYR A 305 -3.19 19.34 -32.32
N TYR A 306 -3.76 20.48 -31.85
CA TYR A 306 -5.01 20.50 -31.12
C TYR A 306 -6.21 20.08 -31.97
N LYS A 307 -6.21 20.41 -33.28
CA LYS A 307 -7.27 20.00 -34.20
C LYS A 307 -7.13 18.57 -34.69
N ARG A 308 -5.91 18.04 -34.81
CA ARG A 308 -5.64 16.72 -35.31
C ARG A 308 -5.84 15.68 -34.19
N LYS A 309 -6.88 14.86 -34.31
CA LYS A 309 -7.25 13.84 -33.30
C LYS A 309 -6.09 12.92 -32.93
N GLY A 310 -5.32 12.43 -33.92
CA GLY A 310 -4.15 11.56 -33.71
C GLY A 310 -3.06 12.24 -32.86
N SER A 311 -2.75 13.51 -33.10
CA SER A 311 -1.73 14.25 -32.33
C SER A 311 -2.16 14.46 -30.89
N LEU A 312 -3.42 14.85 -30.67
CA LEU A 312 -3.97 15.07 -29.33
C LEU A 312 -3.99 13.77 -28.53
N SER A 313 -4.50 12.68 -29.12
CA SER A 313 -4.56 11.38 -28.44
C SER A 313 -3.16 10.83 -28.14
N LEU A 314 -2.17 10.97 -29.02
CA LEU A 314 -0.80 10.56 -28.77
C LEU A 314 -0.21 11.28 -27.55
N LEU A 315 -0.32 12.62 -27.50
CA LEU A 315 0.23 13.43 -26.41
C LEU A 315 -0.39 13.05 -25.05
N PHE A 316 -1.71 12.95 -24.99
CA PHE A 316 -2.41 12.58 -23.77
C PHE A 316 -2.14 11.13 -23.35
N ALA A 317 -2.06 10.21 -24.30
CA ALA A 317 -1.74 8.82 -24.04
C ALA A 317 -0.32 8.63 -23.48
N LEU A 318 0.68 9.36 -24.02
CA LEU A 318 2.06 9.31 -23.51
C LEU A 318 2.16 9.90 -22.09
N ILE A 319 1.56 11.07 -21.83
CA ILE A 319 1.53 11.65 -20.47
C ILE A 319 0.87 10.67 -19.50
N MET A 320 -0.30 10.14 -19.84
CA MET A 320 -1.04 9.18 -19.03
C MET A 320 -0.21 7.93 -18.74
N PHE A 321 0.45 7.36 -19.75
CA PHE A 321 1.27 6.16 -19.62
C PHE A 321 2.38 6.35 -18.59
N TYR A 322 3.17 7.43 -18.68
CA TYR A 322 4.25 7.69 -17.73
C TYR A 322 3.75 7.97 -16.32
N CYS A 323 2.64 8.71 -16.18
CA CYS A 323 2.05 8.98 -14.86
C CYS A 323 1.53 7.69 -14.21
N VAL A 324 0.87 6.81 -14.97
CA VAL A 324 0.35 5.52 -14.47
C VAL A 324 1.49 4.58 -14.09
N VAL A 325 2.50 4.44 -14.95
CA VAL A 325 3.67 3.57 -14.65
C VAL A 325 4.38 4.06 -13.38
N THR A 326 4.62 5.37 -13.26
CA THR A 326 5.20 5.96 -12.04
C THR A 326 4.37 5.64 -10.81
N ALA A 327 3.06 5.87 -10.88
CA ALA A 327 2.14 5.65 -9.77
C ALA A 327 2.13 4.17 -9.32
N ILE A 328 2.09 3.23 -10.27
CA ILE A 328 2.13 1.79 -9.99
C ILE A 328 3.46 1.38 -9.35
N MET A 329 4.59 1.87 -9.87
CA MET A 329 5.92 1.55 -9.31
C MET A 329 6.07 2.07 -7.88
N VAL A 330 5.60 3.28 -7.61
CA VAL A 330 5.64 3.88 -6.27
C VAL A 330 4.70 3.16 -5.30
N ALA A 331 3.47 2.85 -5.73
CA ALA A 331 2.48 2.18 -4.88
C ALA A 331 2.92 0.77 -4.44
N ASN A 332 3.58 0.03 -5.34
CA ASN A 332 3.98 -1.36 -5.08
C ASN A 332 5.44 -1.52 -4.64
N ASN A 333 6.23 -0.44 -4.57
CA ASN A 333 7.67 -0.47 -4.24
C ASN A 333 8.47 -1.50 -5.07
N ILE A 334 8.10 -1.72 -6.35
CA ILE A 334 8.65 -2.80 -7.18
C ILE A 334 10.11 -2.51 -7.56
N PHE A 335 10.39 -1.27 -8.03
CA PHE A 335 11.71 -0.82 -8.46
C PHE A 335 11.89 0.67 -8.14
N ASN A 336 13.14 1.14 -8.29
CA ASN A 336 13.41 2.57 -8.19
C ASN A 336 12.84 3.32 -9.42
N VAL A 337 12.15 4.43 -9.19
CA VAL A 337 11.49 5.24 -10.24
C VAL A 337 12.48 5.78 -11.28
N TYR A 338 13.75 5.93 -10.93
CA TYR A 338 14.82 6.38 -11.84
C TYR A 338 15.15 5.36 -12.96
N ILE A 339 14.63 4.14 -12.90
CA ILE A 339 14.73 3.16 -13.99
C ILE A 339 13.83 3.54 -15.18
N ILE A 340 12.71 4.25 -14.93
CA ILE A 340 11.79 4.64 -15.99
C ILE A 340 12.46 5.62 -16.95
N PRO A 341 12.51 5.34 -18.27
CA PRO A 341 13.17 6.21 -19.25
C PRO A 341 12.26 7.40 -19.64
N TYR A 342 12.10 8.39 -18.73
CA TYR A 342 11.27 9.56 -19.00
C TYR A 342 11.77 10.38 -20.21
N ALA A 343 13.07 10.34 -20.51
CA ALA A 343 13.65 10.98 -21.68
C ALA A 343 13.13 10.40 -23.01
N MET A 344 12.53 9.20 -23.00
CA MET A 344 11.90 8.61 -24.18
C MET A 344 10.63 9.40 -24.61
N LEU A 345 9.89 9.98 -23.65
CA LEU A 345 8.69 10.76 -23.95
C LEU A 345 8.99 11.96 -24.88
N PRO A 346 9.92 12.86 -24.55
CA PRO A 346 10.22 13.99 -25.42
C PRO A 346 10.89 13.53 -26.74
N VAL A 347 11.63 12.41 -26.76
CA VAL A 347 12.18 11.84 -27.99
C VAL A 347 11.05 11.43 -28.94
N ILE A 348 10.05 10.69 -28.47
CA ILE A 348 8.91 10.26 -29.29
C ILE A 348 8.15 11.49 -29.81
N ILE A 349 7.82 12.42 -28.93
CA ILE A 349 7.08 13.62 -29.33
C ILE A 349 7.85 14.43 -30.37
N ARG A 350 9.18 14.59 -30.20
CA ARG A 350 10.01 15.34 -31.14
C ARG A 350 10.07 14.69 -32.52
N VAL A 351 10.11 13.38 -32.61
CA VAL A 351 10.16 12.66 -33.89
C VAL A 351 8.90 12.92 -34.73
N PHE A 352 7.73 12.98 -34.11
CA PHE A 352 6.46 13.14 -34.82
C PHE A 352 5.94 14.56 -34.87
N LEU A 353 6.29 15.39 -33.88
CA LEU A 353 5.76 16.75 -33.73
C LEU A 353 6.91 17.77 -33.72
N ASP A 354 7.12 18.45 -32.59
CA ASP A 354 8.17 19.46 -32.46
C ASP A 354 8.81 19.52 -31.07
N SER A 355 9.97 20.17 -30.98
CA SER A 355 10.76 20.25 -29.75
C SER A 355 10.07 21.02 -28.63
N ARG A 356 9.31 22.09 -28.99
CA ARG A 356 8.63 22.93 -27.98
C ARG A 356 7.52 22.16 -27.29
N THR A 357 6.71 21.44 -28.08
CA THR A 357 5.66 20.56 -27.55
C THR A 357 6.25 19.40 -26.78
N ALA A 358 7.37 18.82 -27.22
CA ALA A 358 8.10 17.77 -26.51
C ALA A 358 8.55 18.24 -25.11
N PHE A 359 9.12 19.45 -25.02
CA PHE A 359 9.57 20.01 -23.75
C PHE A 359 8.40 20.30 -22.79
N ILE A 360 7.34 20.94 -23.28
CA ILE A 360 6.18 21.24 -22.41
C ILE A 360 5.48 19.96 -21.93
N ALA A 361 5.34 18.95 -22.79
CA ALA A 361 4.79 17.66 -22.39
C ALA A 361 5.68 16.97 -21.34
N GLN A 362 7.01 17.02 -21.49
CA GLN A 362 7.97 16.50 -20.52
C GLN A 362 7.80 17.20 -19.17
N VAL A 363 7.79 18.53 -19.13
CA VAL A 363 7.58 19.32 -17.91
C VAL A 363 6.27 18.95 -17.23
N THR A 364 5.17 18.90 -18.00
CA THR A 364 3.84 18.52 -17.47
C THR A 364 3.86 17.14 -16.83
N THR A 365 4.46 16.15 -17.52
CA THR A 365 4.55 14.77 -17.04
C THR A 365 5.37 14.69 -15.75
N ILE A 366 6.55 15.32 -15.71
CA ILE A 366 7.44 15.30 -14.53
C ILE A 366 6.77 15.96 -13.33
N LEU A 367 6.09 17.10 -13.51
CA LEU A 367 5.40 17.79 -12.43
C LEU A 367 4.23 16.96 -11.88
N ILE A 368 3.48 16.25 -12.72
CA ILE A 368 2.42 15.36 -12.27
C ILE A 368 3.03 14.15 -11.52
N CYS A 369 4.08 13.53 -12.07
CA CYS A 369 4.74 12.38 -11.44
C CYS A 369 5.40 12.74 -10.10
N SER A 370 5.92 13.96 -9.95
CA SER A 370 6.64 14.39 -8.74
C SER A 370 5.80 14.35 -7.47
N ILE A 371 4.47 14.45 -7.58
CA ILE A 371 3.57 14.37 -6.41
C ILE A 371 3.59 12.99 -5.72
N CYS A 372 3.91 11.94 -6.49
CA CYS A 372 4.00 10.57 -5.97
C CYS A 372 5.30 10.32 -5.20
N LEU A 373 6.32 11.17 -5.38
CA LEU A 373 7.68 10.89 -4.97
C LEU A 373 8.03 11.55 -3.64
N ARG A 374 8.97 10.93 -2.95
CA ARG A 374 9.48 11.41 -1.67
C ARG A 374 10.41 12.61 -1.82
N TYR A 375 11.31 12.58 -2.82
CA TYR A 375 12.27 13.64 -3.14
C TYR A 375 11.91 14.29 -4.48
N PRO A 376 10.83 15.11 -4.52
CA PRO A 376 10.36 15.69 -5.78
C PRO A 376 11.38 16.62 -6.42
N HIS A 377 12.18 17.36 -5.64
CA HIS A 377 13.17 18.30 -6.16
C HIS A 377 14.30 17.61 -6.94
N GLU A 378 14.89 16.57 -6.36
CA GLU A 378 15.92 15.75 -7.01
C GLU A 378 15.39 15.14 -8.31
N PHE A 379 14.20 14.53 -8.25
CA PHE A 379 13.56 13.95 -9.42
C PHE A 379 13.31 14.95 -10.53
N ILE A 380 12.76 16.14 -10.20
CA ILE A 380 12.49 17.19 -11.19
C ILE A 380 13.78 17.64 -11.86
N LEU A 381 14.84 17.92 -11.10
CA LEU A 381 16.12 18.38 -11.64
C LEU A 381 16.73 17.34 -12.59
N LEU A 382 16.78 16.08 -12.17
CA LEU A 382 17.32 14.98 -12.96
C LEU A 382 16.54 14.76 -14.26
N GLN A 383 15.21 14.67 -14.16
CA GLN A 383 14.38 14.35 -15.32
C GLN A 383 14.27 15.51 -16.32
N LEU A 384 14.26 16.77 -15.84
CA LEU A 384 14.27 17.93 -16.74
C LEU A 384 15.59 18.04 -17.50
N SER A 385 16.73 17.87 -16.80
CA SER A 385 18.05 17.92 -17.42
C SER A 385 18.22 16.84 -18.49
N ALA A 386 17.86 15.60 -18.15
CA ALA A 386 17.90 14.48 -19.09
C ALA A 386 16.99 14.69 -20.31
N GLY A 387 15.77 15.18 -20.09
CA GLY A 387 14.82 15.49 -21.17
C GLY A 387 15.30 16.60 -22.09
N LEU A 388 15.92 17.65 -21.56
CA LEU A 388 16.53 18.72 -22.35
C LEU A 388 17.65 18.19 -23.24
N VAL A 389 18.58 17.39 -22.67
CA VAL A 389 19.70 16.81 -23.43
C VAL A 389 19.16 15.84 -24.50
N ALA A 390 18.13 15.03 -24.18
CA ALA A 390 17.49 14.17 -25.16
C ALA A 390 16.90 14.96 -26.35
N ILE A 391 16.25 16.10 -26.07
CA ILE A 391 15.73 16.99 -27.10
C ILE A 391 16.85 17.61 -27.92
N PHE A 392 17.94 18.08 -27.32
CA PHE A 392 19.02 18.75 -28.04
C PHE A 392 19.88 17.78 -28.85
N SER A 393 20.13 16.59 -28.34
CA SER A 393 20.95 15.57 -29.01
C SER A 393 20.30 15.02 -30.27
N LEU A 394 18.95 15.10 -30.36
CA LEU A 394 18.16 14.50 -31.45
C LEU A 394 17.58 15.62 -32.34
N ARG A 395 18.38 16.18 -33.24
CA ARG A 395 17.92 17.23 -34.16
C ARG A 395 16.88 16.70 -35.16
N GLU A 396 17.22 15.64 -35.87
CA GLU A 396 16.33 14.88 -36.75
C GLU A 396 16.70 13.41 -36.67
N LEU A 397 15.74 12.54 -36.33
CA LEU A 397 16.00 11.11 -36.33
C LEU A 397 15.94 10.59 -37.77
N SER A 398 17.09 10.44 -38.39
CA SER A 398 17.26 9.84 -39.70
C SER A 398 18.02 8.53 -39.68
N GLN A 399 18.80 8.28 -38.63
CA GLN A 399 19.62 7.09 -38.47
C GLN A 399 19.46 6.47 -37.09
N ARG A 400 19.50 5.13 -37.04
CA ARG A 400 19.42 4.37 -35.78
C ARG A 400 20.55 4.69 -34.80
N SER A 401 21.74 4.99 -35.31
CA SER A 401 22.92 5.34 -34.50
C SER A 401 22.76 6.60 -33.63
N GLN A 402 21.86 7.50 -34.05
CA GLN A 402 21.59 8.73 -33.28
C GLN A 402 20.93 8.44 -31.92
N LEU A 403 20.12 7.37 -31.81
CA LEU A 403 19.54 6.95 -30.54
C LEU A 403 20.59 6.45 -29.55
N PHE A 404 21.60 5.70 -30.01
CA PHE A 404 22.72 5.26 -29.16
C PHE A 404 23.48 6.45 -28.59
N ARG A 405 23.78 7.45 -29.43
CA ARG A 405 24.42 8.69 -29.00
C ARG A 405 23.56 9.44 -27.97
N THR A 406 22.26 9.54 -28.21
CA THR A 406 21.33 10.19 -27.28
C THR A 406 21.24 9.44 -25.96
N ALA A 407 21.15 8.12 -25.98
CA ALA A 407 21.13 7.30 -24.76
C ALA A 407 22.39 7.50 -23.91
N PHE A 408 23.57 7.49 -24.56
CA PHE A 408 24.84 7.74 -23.88
C PHE A 408 24.90 9.14 -23.24
N LEU A 409 24.49 10.19 -23.97
CA LEU A 409 24.44 11.56 -23.46
C LEU A 409 23.46 11.70 -22.29
N VAL A 410 22.32 11.02 -22.33
CA VAL A 410 21.34 11.01 -21.24
C VAL A 410 21.91 10.35 -19.99
N ILE A 411 22.58 9.19 -20.10
CA ILE A 411 23.26 8.54 -18.97
C ILE A 411 24.29 9.48 -18.36
N LEU A 412 25.12 10.11 -19.19
CA LEU A 412 26.16 11.04 -18.74
C LEU A 412 25.54 12.25 -18.01
N THR A 413 24.43 12.76 -18.53
CA THR A 413 23.69 13.87 -17.91
C THR A 413 23.14 13.48 -16.54
N TYR A 414 22.50 12.32 -16.41
CA TYR A 414 22.02 11.82 -15.12
C TYR A 414 23.17 11.72 -14.13
N ALA A 415 24.28 11.10 -14.54
CA ALA A 415 25.44 10.91 -13.69
C ALA A 415 26.04 12.24 -13.22
N ALA A 416 26.20 13.20 -14.14
CA ALA A 416 26.78 14.51 -13.83
C ALA A 416 25.88 15.36 -12.93
N VAL A 417 24.57 15.43 -13.21
CA VAL A 417 23.61 16.22 -12.42
C VAL A 417 23.43 15.59 -11.03
N TYR A 418 23.34 14.26 -10.93
CA TYR A 418 23.24 13.57 -9.66
C TYR A 418 24.51 13.76 -8.81
N PHE A 419 25.68 13.63 -9.42
CA PHE A 419 26.95 13.87 -8.73
C PHE A 419 27.03 15.31 -8.19
N ALA A 420 26.68 16.31 -9.01
CA ALA A 420 26.64 17.70 -8.58
C ALA A 420 25.63 17.93 -7.44
N PHE A 421 24.48 17.30 -7.51
CA PHE A 421 23.45 17.40 -6.47
C PHE A 421 23.93 16.76 -5.15
N GLU A 422 24.55 15.59 -5.19
CA GLU A 422 25.12 14.95 -3.99
C GLU A 422 26.25 15.77 -3.37
N LEU A 423 27.12 16.38 -4.18
CA LEU A 423 28.17 17.27 -3.67
C LEU A 423 27.60 18.47 -2.90
N ILE A 424 26.46 19.01 -3.36
CA ILE A 424 25.81 20.15 -2.70
C ILE A 424 25.14 19.72 -1.40
N THR A 425 24.59 18.50 -1.34
CA THR A 425 23.79 18.04 -0.20
C THR A 425 24.59 17.35 0.87
N GLU A 426 25.57 16.49 0.51
CA GLU A 426 26.27 15.61 1.45
C GLU A 426 27.62 16.17 1.91
N ASN A 427 28.26 17.07 1.17
CA ASN A 427 29.60 17.62 1.44
C ASN A 427 30.71 16.56 1.71
N ASP A 428 30.46 15.29 1.38
CA ASP A 428 31.36 14.16 1.65
C ASP A 428 31.32 13.14 0.52
N LEU A 429 32.47 12.97 -0.18
CA LEU A 429 32.59 12.06 -1.32
C LEU A 429 32.41 10.57 -0.96
N THR A 430 32.61 10.20 0.31
CA THR A 430 32.53 8.80 0.75
C THR A 430 31.08 8.31 0.92
N LYS A 431 30.12 9.23 0.97
CA LYS A 431 28.70 8.94 1.20
C LYS A 431 27.87 8.86 -0.09
N ILE A 432 28.50 8.99 -1.26
CA ILE A 432 27.84 8.94 -2.56
C ILE A 432 27.17 7.56 -2.76
N ASN A 433 25.90 7.58 -3.11
CA ASN A 433 25.14 6.34 -3.33
C ASN A 433 25.41 5.75 -4.72
N GLY A 434 26.40 4.85 -4.82
CA GLY A 434 26.79 4.19 -6.07
C GLY A 434 25.67 3.41 -6.77
N SER A 435 24.63 2.95 -6.06
CA SER A 435 23.52 2.20 -6.67
C SER A 435 22.66 3.04 -7.62
N MET A 436 22.61 4.37 -7.45
CA MET A 436 21.86 5.25 -8.34
C MET A 436 22.42 5.27 -9.76
N TYR A 437 23.73 5.20 -9.91
CA TYR A 437 24.37 5.14 -11.23
C TYR A 437 23.97 3.89 -12.01
N THR A 438 23.76 2.75 -11.33
CA THR A 438 23.24 1.53 -11.95
C THR A 438 21.85 1.75 -12.54
N TYR A 439 20.97 2.46 -11.83
CA TYR A 439 19.64 2.79 -12.35
C TYR A 439 19.70 3.70 -13.57
N PHE A 440 20.65 4.64 -13.63
CA PHE A 440 20.83 5.51 -14.79
C PHE A 440 21.32 4.73 -16.03
N VAL A 441 22.18 3.74 -15.84
CA VAL A 441 22.61 2.86 -16.93
C VAL A 441 21.44 2.03 -17.46
N ILE A 442 20.64 1.43 -16.57
CA ILE A 442 19.43 0.68 -16.95
C ILE A 442 18.46 1.59 -17.71
N ASN A 443 18.24 2.81 -17.23
CA ASN A 443 17.40 3.81 -17.89
C ASN A 443 17.85 4.11 -19.31
N GLY A 444 19.17 4.30 -19.52
CA GLY A 444 19.73 4.54 -20.84
C GLY A 444 19.62 3.33 -21.79
N VAL A 445 19.75 2.11 -21.26
CA VAL A 445 19.49 0.90 -22.06
C VAL A 445 18.02 0.82 -22.45
N LEU A 446 17.09 1.10 -21.52
CA LEU A 446 15.65 1.15 -21.81
C LEU A 446 15.31 2.25 -22.80
N LEU A 447 16.03 3.37 -22.84
CA LEU A 447 15.83 4.41 -23.84
C LEU A 447 16.03 3.90 -25.27
N LEU A 448 16.87 2.89 -25.52
CA LEU A 448 17.06 2.28 -26.84
C LEU A 448 15.77 1.60 -27.35
N PHE A 449 14.88 1.17 -26.47
CA PHE A 449 13.58 0.64 -26.85
C PHE A 449 12.66 1.69 -27.47
N THR A 450 13.06 2.96 -27.49
CA THR A 450 12.34 4.00 -28.24
C THR A 450 12.16 3.61 -29.71
N TYR A 451 13.14 2.94 -30.33
CA TYR A 451 13.07 2.61 -31.76
C TYR A 451 11.91 1.68 -32.13
N PRO A 452 11.75 0.49 -31.51
CA PRO A 452 10.58 -0.34 -31.77
C PRO A 452 9.26 0.34 -31.34
N LEU A 453 9.29 1.21 -30.31
CA LEU A 453 8.10 1.93 -29.87
C LEU A 453 7.66 2.99 -30.90
N LEU A 454 8.59 3.63 -31.62
CA LEU A 454 8.24 4.55 -32.71
C LEU A 454 7.41 3.84 -33.79
N PHE A 455 7.77 2.62 -34.18
CA PHE A 455 7.00 1.83 -35.13
C PHE A 455 5.57 1.54 -34.61
N LEU A 456 5.43 1.21 -33.33
CA LEU A 456 4.12 1.00 -32.71
C LEU A 456 3.27 2.28 -32.75
N VAL A 457 3.86 3.43 -32.45
CA VAL A 457 3.21 4.75 -32.48
C VAL A 457 2.78 5.12 -33.90
N GLU A 458 3.62 4.89 -34.90
CA GLU A 458 3.29 5.10 -36.31
C GLU A 458 2.05 4.32 -36.71
N LYS A 459 2.02 3.03 -36.39
CA LYS A 459 0.93 2.14 -36.77
C LYS A 459 -0.38 2.47 -36.03
N THR A 460 -0.29 2.88 -34.76
CA THR A 460 -1.48 3.13 -33.92
C THR A 460 -2.10 4.49 -34.17
N PHE A 461 -1.29 5.54 -34.34
CA PHE A 461 -1.77 6.91 -34.45
C PHE A 461 -1.73 7.47 -35.88
N GLY A 462 -1.25 6.70 -36.85
CA GLY A 462 -1.22 7.08 -38.26
C GLY A 462 -0.21 8.18 -38.57
N PHE A 463 0.93 8.19 -37.87
CA PHE A 463 2.06 9.07 -38.17
C PHE A 463 3.04 8.37 -39.09
N THR A 464 3.91 9.16 -39.70
CA THR A 464 5.05 8.68 -40.49
C THR A 464 6.30 9.41 -40.01
N SER A 465 7.28 8.69 -39.52
CA SER A 465 8.57 9.26 -39.09
C SER A 465 9.51 9.51 -40.25
N ASN A 466 10.51 10.35 -40.04
CA ASN A 466 11.57 10.54 -41.04
C ASN A 466 12.36 9.26 -41.28
N VAL A 467 12.46 8.35 -40.29
CA VAL A 467 13.12 7.06 -40.46
C VAL A 467 12.38 6.20 -41.49
N THR A 468 11.06 6.07 -41.35
CA THR A 468 10.22 5.35 -42.31
C THR A 468 10.28 5.97 -43.70
N LEU A 469 10.28 7.32 -43.80
CA LEU A 469 10.43 8.00 -45.07
C LEU A 469 11.80 7.72 -45.73
N VAL A 470 12.88 7.70 -44.95
CA VAL A 470 14.23 7.35 -45.44
C VAL A 470 14.28 5.89 -45.88
N GLU A 471 13.69 4.96 -45.13
CA GLU A 471 13.62 3.54 -45.51
C GLU A 471 12.80 3.33 -46.78
N LEU A 472 11.69 4.03 -46.94
CA LEU A 472 10.88 3.99 -48.18
C LEU A 472 11.60 4.59 -49.37
N SER A 473 12.38 5.64 -49.21
CA SER A 473 13.15 6.28 -50.29
C SER A 473 14.49 5.60 -50.60
N ASN A 474 14.80 4.50 -49.91
CA ASN A 474 16.02 3.75 -50.16
C ASN A 474 15.90 2.96 -51.47
N ILE A 475 16.89 3.10 -52.37
CA ILE A 475 16.93 2.41 -53.68
C ILE A 475 16.87 0.87 -53.52
N ASN A 476 17.38 0.35 -52.41
CA ASN A 476 17.35 -1.08 -52.12
C ASN A 476 15.96 -1.59 -51.64
N ASN A 477 14.98 -0.70 -51.47
CA ASN A 477 13.59 -1.10 -51.20
C ASN A 477 13.08 -1.95 -52.37
N SER A 478 12.36 -3.01 -52.04
CA SER A 478 11.89 -4.02 -53.03
C SER A 478 11.14 -3.41 -54.22
N LEU A 479 10.32 -2.38 -53.95
CA LEU A 479 9.56 -1.69 -55.02
C LEU A 479 10.47 -0.83 -55.89
N LEU A 480 11.30 0.03 -55.29
CA LEU A 480 12.21 0.94 -56.01
C LEU A 480 13.27 0.13 -56.80
N ARG A 481 13.76 -0.94 -56.22
CA ARG A 481 14.69 -1.86 -56.90
C ARG A 481 14.03 -2.50 -58.12
N ARG A 482 12.82 -3.03 -58.00
CA ARG A 482 12.07 -3.59 -59.11
C ARG A 482 11.83 -2.55 -60.22
N MET A 483 11.47 -1.30 -59.84
CA MET A 483 11.31 -0.19 -60.73
C MET A 483 12.62 0.14 -61.48
N SER A 484 13.76 0.17 -60.78
CA SER A 484 15.06 0.42 -61.37
C SER A 484 15.50 -0.67 -62.38
N GLU A 485 15.08 -1.92 -62.18
CA GLU A 485 15.41 -3.07 -63.03
C GLU A 485 14.46 -3.17 -64.24
N THR A 486 13.16 -2.83 -64.06
CA THR A 486 12.15 -3.01 -65.15
C THR A 486 11.98 -1.75 -66.00
N VAL A 487 12.03 -0.55 -65.40
CA VAL A 487 11.83 0.74 -66.11
C VAL A 487 12.87 1.78 -65.68
N PRO A 488 14.14 1.56 -66.03
CA PRO A 488 15.26 2.39 -65.53
C PRO A 488 15.16 3.87 -65.90
N GLY A 489 14.62 4.21 -67.08
CA GLY A 489 14.42 5.60 -67.51
C GLY A 489 13.43 6.35 -66.64
N THR A 490 12.28 5.76 -66.33
CA THR A 490 11.27 6.30 -65.44
C THR A 490 11.81 6.45 -64.01
N PHE A 491 12.55 5.44 -63.55
CA PHE A 491 13.18 5.48 -62.25
C PHE A 491 14.16 6.66 -62.10
N GLN A 492 15.05 6.86 -63.09
CA GLN A 492 16.00 7.97 -63.09
C GLN A 492 15.30 9.32 -63.13
N HIS A 493 14.26 9.47 -63.96
CA HIS A 493 13.48 10.71 -64.04
C HIS A 493 12.80 11.01 -62.70
N SER A 494 12.11 10.03 -62.10
CA SER A 494 11.46 10.18 -60.77
C SER A 494 12.47 10.56 -59.67
N MET A 495 13.66 9.96 -59.67
CA MET A 495 14.74 10.32 -58.73
C MET A 495 15.24 11.74 -58.89
N GLN A 496 15.42 12.25 -60.15
CA GLN A 496 15.83 13.60 -60.42
C GLN A 496 14.78 14.62 -59.97
N VAL A 497 13.51 14.38 -60.29
CA VAL A 497 12.39 15.25 -59.88
C VAL A 497 12.27 15.27 -58.36
N ALA A 498 12.33 14.11 -57.70
CA ALA A 498 12.26 13.98 -56.25
C ALA A 498 13.41 14.72 -55.55
N ASN A 499 14.65 14.64 -56.08
CA ASN A 499 15.81 15.33 -55.52
C ASN A 499 15.70 16.87 -55.69
N LEU A 500 15.28 17.38 -56.87
CA LEU A 500 15.05 18.79 -57.10
C LEU A 500 13.95 19.36 -56.22
N ALA A 501 12.84 18.65 -56.11
CA ALA A 501 11.74 19.05 -55.24
C ALA A 501 12.10 18.99 -53.73
N ALA A 502 12.90 18.03 -53.33
CA ALA A 502 13.41 17.97 -51.95
C ALA A 502 14.33 19.14 -51.64
N GLU A 503 15.21 19.53 -52.55
CA GLU A 503 16.05 20.71 -52.38
C GLU A 503 15.24 22.00 -52.33
N ALA A 504 14.25 22.17 -53.20
CA ALA A 504 13.32 23.30 -53.14
C ALA A 504 12.56 23.36 -51.80
N ALA A 505 12.05 22.20 -51.34
CA ALA A 505 11.38 22.09 -50.05
C ALA A 505 12.31 22.47 -48.88
N ASN A 506 13.58 22.07 -48.92
CA ASN A 506 14.58 22.43 -47.91
C ASN A 506 14.81 23.92 -47.84
N ARG A 507 14.89 24.63 -48.99
CA ARG A 507 15.08 26.07 -49.06
C ARG A 507 13.91 26.90 -48.47
N ILE A 508 12.70 26.38 -48.55
CA ILE A 508 11.51 27.04 -47.97
C ILE A 508 11.20 26.54 -46.55
N GLY A 509 12.06 25.68 -45.95
CA GLY A 509 11.85 25.10 -44.63
C GLY A 509 10.75 24.08 -44.54
N ALA A 510 10.35 23.44 -45.67
CA ALA A 510 9.37 22.38 -45.69
C ALA A 510 10.05 20.99 -45.46
N LYS A 511 9.25 19.95 -45.23
CA LYS A 511 9.74 18.58 -44.98
C LYS A 511 10.30 17.94 -46.24
N SER A 512 11.58 18.14 -46.55
CA SER A 512 12.26 17.66 -47.75
C SER A 512 12.18 16.15 -47.96
N GLN A 513 12.34 15.37 -46.91
CA GLN A 513 12.27 13.90 -47.01
C GLN A 513 10.86 13.40 -47.36
N LEU A 514 9.80 14.05 -46.84
CA LEU A 514 8.42 13.73 -47.20
C LEU A 514 8.17 13.99 -48.68
N VAL A 515 8.59 15.16 -49.19
CA VAL A 515 8.45 15.54 -50.59
C VAL A 515 9.17 14.52 -51.50
N ARG A 516 10.42 14.18 -51.14
CA ARG A 516 11.22 13.19 -51.89
C ARG A 516 10.51 11.83 -51.94
N THR A 517 10.06 11.32 -50.82
CA THR A 517 9.43 10.00 -50.75
C THR A 517 8.09 10.00 -51.48
N CYS A 518 7.26 11.03 -51.31
CA CYS A 518 5.99 11.10 -52.05
C CYS A 518 6.17 11.10 -53.57
N LEU A 519 7.13 11.86 -54.07
CA LEU A 519 7.39 11.91 -55.53
C LEU A 519 7.95 10.61 -56.09
N LEU A 520 8.70 9.85 -55.30
CA LEU A 520 9.15 8.52 -55.73
C LEU A 520 8.02 7.50 -55.86
N TYR A 521 6.95 7.64 -55.06
CA TYR A 521 5.82 6.70 -55.02
C TYR A 521 4.57 7.20 -55.77
N THR A 522 4.51 8.46 -56.17
CA THR A 522 3.37 9.06 -56.90
C THR A 522 3.76 9.65 -58.25
N SER A 523 4.84 9.16 -58.83
CA SER A 523 5.25 9.59 -60.16
C SER A 523 4.24 9.09 -61.22
N ASP A 524 3.55 10.02 -61.87
CA ASP A 524 2.63 9.74 -62.99
C ASP A 524 3.35 9.20 -64.28
N ALA A 525 4.64 8.96 -64.22
CA ALA A 525 5.39 8.38 -65.31
C ALA A 525 5.11 6.86 -65.51
N ALA A 526 4.09 6.34 -64.84
CA ALA A 526 3.64 4.96 -64.99
C ALA A 526 2.41 4.80 -65.91
N ASP A 527 1.88 5.90 -66.49
CA ASP A 527 0.83 5.87 -67.49
C ASP A 527 1.38 5.72 -68.91
#